data_ec7d25ed7421bfe7fe2ecf50d9a48004
#
_entry.id   ec7d25ed7421bfe7fe2ecf50d9a48004
#
_cell.length_a   1.000
_cell.length_b   1.000
_cell.length_c   1.000
_cell.angle_alpha   90.00
_cell.angle_beta   90.00
_cell.angle_gamma   90.00
#
_symmetry.space_group_name_H-M   'P 1'
#
loop_
_entity.id
_entity.type
_entity.pdbx_description
1 polymer ?
#
loop_
_entity_poly.entity_id
_entity_poly.type
_entity_poly.pdbx_seq_one_letter_code
_entity_poly.pdbx_strand_id
1 'polypeptide(L)'
;LSYNRRMDFASLVACVQASYAAVGRPGRVLLALSGGVDSVVLLHALVSLRKLERFVLSAVHVHHGLRAEADADAEFVQALCAQLDVKVVVVRVQVGPGNLEAEARDARYRALHAQAQQEDADVIALAHHADDQVETILMHWMRGAGGQGLAGMRELSGNLWRPLLTLP
;
A
#
# COMPACT_ATOMS: atom_id res chain seq x y z
N LEU A 1 -8.18 16.51 -26.63
CA LEU A 1 -7.37 15.97 -25.53
C LEU A 1 -8.02 14.65 -25.08
N SER A 2 -7.60 13.53 -25.69
CA SER A 2 -8.14 12.19 -25.39
C SER A 2 -7.46 11.64 -24.12
N TYR A 3 -7.99 12.02 -22.97
CA TYR A 3 -7.59 11.50 -21.67
C TYR A 3 -8.46 10.29 -21.33
N ASN A 4 -8.37 9.21 -22.09
CA ASN A 4 -9.05 7.96 -21.76
C ASN A 4 -8.29 6.74 -22.30
N ARG A 5 -7.00 6.65 -22.03
CA ARG A 5 -6.31 5.37 -22.15
C ARG A 5 -6.55 4.59 -20.86
N ARG A 6 -7.57 3.74 -20.83
CA ARG A 6 -7.70 2.73 -19.78
C ARG A 6 -6.41 1.93 -19.78
N MET A 7 -5.65 2.01 -18.69
CA MET A 7 -4.47 1.19 -18.50
C MET A 7 -4.92 -0.28 -18.44
N ASP A 8 -4.37 -1.12 -19.28
CA ASP A 8 -4.60 -2.56 -19.18
C ASP A 8 -3.71 -3.17 -18.06
N PHE A 9 -4.05 -4.36 -17.65
CA PHE A 9 -3.34 -5.02 -16.55
C PHE A 9 -1.87 -5.30 -16.87
N ALA A 10 -1.53 -5.59 -18.12
CA ALA A 10 -0.14 -5.83 -18.53
C ALA A 10 0.71 -4.55 -18.40
N SER A 11 0.17 -3.41 -18.81
CA SER A 11 0.80 -2.10 -18.64
C SER A 11 0.98 -1.75 -17.15
N LEU A 12 0.01 -2.05 -16.30
CA LEU A 12 0.13 -1.87 -14.86
C LEU A 12 1.29 -2.70 -14.29
N VAL A 13 1.37 -3.99 -14.63
CA VAL A 13 2.47 -4.87 -14.19
C VAL A 13 3.82 -4.34 -14.66
N ALA A 14 3.92 -3.84 -15.90
CA ALA A 14 5.14 -3.24 -16.41
C ALA A 14 5.55 -1.97 -15.65
N CYS A 15 4.61 -1.11 -15.27
CA CYS A 15 4.87 0.05 -14.42
C CYS A 15 5.36 -0.36 -13.03
N VAL A 16 4.70 -1.34 -12.39
CA VAL A 16 5.12 -1.87 -11.08
C VAL A 16 6.50 -2.51 -11.17
N GLN A 17 6.83 -3.20 -12.29
CA GLN A 17 8.16 -3.78 -12.53
C GLN A 17 9.24 -2.70 -12.66
N ALA A 18 8.96 -1.62 -13.39
CA ALA A 18 9.89 -0.50 -13.51
C ALA A 18 10.17 0.16 -12.15
N SER A 19 9.11 0.39 -11.37
CA SER A 19 9.21 0.89 -9.99
C SER A 19 9.99 -0.06 -9.07
N TYR A 20 9.73 -1.36 -9.15
CA TYR A 20 10.46 -2.39 -8.41
C TYR A 20 11.97 -2.38 -8.71
N ALA A 21 12.33 -2.22 -9.99
CA ALA A 21 13.72 -2.10 -10.39
C ALA A 21 14.36 -0.79 -9.87
N ALA A 22 13.63 0.31 -9.89
CA ALA A 22 14.10 1.62 -9.41
C ALA A 22 14.39 1.64 -7.90
N VAL A 23 13.65 0.86 -7.11
CA VAL A 23 13.88 0.74 -5.66
C VAL A 23 14.89 -0.35 -5.27
N GLY A 24 15.61 -0.92 -6.23
CA GLY A 24 16.73 -1.84 -6.00
C GLY A 24 16.35 -3.32 -5.92
N ARG A 25 15.19 -3.73 -6.42
CA ARG A 25 14.72 -5.13 -6.48
C ARG A 25 14.71 -5.81 -5.10
N PRO A 26 13.89 -5.36 -4.16
CA PRO A 26 13.83 -5.92 -2.81
C PRO A 26 13.49 -7.41 -2.82
N GLY A 27 14.23 -8.21 -2.05
CA GLY A 27 14.01 -9.66 -1.98
C GLY A 27 12.78 -10.08 -1.19
N ARG A 28 12.27 -9.20 -0.30
CA ARG A 28 11.10 -9.44 0.54
C ARG A 28 10.19 -8.21 0.55
N VAL A 29 8.98 -8.38 0.05
CA VAL A 29 7.95 -7.34 -0.06
C VAL A 29 6.78 -7.67 0.84
N LEU A 30 6.46 -6.78 1.78
CA LEU A 30 5.25 -6.84 2.60
C LEU A 30 4.21 -5.88 2.02
N LEU A 31 3.09 -6.38 1.54
CA LEU A 31 1.99 -5.56 1.03
C LEU A 31 1.05 -5.14 2.16
N ALA A 32 0.82 -3.85 2.32
CA ALA A 32 -0.27 -3.33 3.16
C ALA A 32 -1.61 -3.47 2.40
N LEU A 33 -2.38 -4.50 2.72
CA LEU A 33 -3.60 -4.89 2.01
C LEU A 33 -4.83 -4.46 2.80
N SER A 34 -5.47 -3.36 2.39
CA SER A 34 -6.65 -2.82 3.07
C SER A 34 -7.96 -3.54 2.72
N GLY A 35 -8.01 -4.27 1.62
CA GLY A 35 -9.24 -4.83 1.02
C GLY A 35 -9.89 -3.89 0.00
N GLY A 36 -9.48 -2.62 -0.06
CA GLY A 36 -9.94 -1.68 -1.10
C GLY A 36 -9.36 -2.01 -2.48
N VAL A 37 -10.01 -1.47 -3.52
CA VAL A 37 -9.73 -1.77 -4.94
C VAL A 37 -8.25 -1.63 -5.28
N ASP A 38 -7.61 -0.51 -4.91
CA ASP A 38 -6.22 -0.23 -5.28
C ASP A 38 -5.24 -1.21 -4.64
N SER A 39 -5.49 -1.58 -3.38
CA SER A 39 -4.66 -2.55 -2.68
C SER A 39 -4.82 -3.98 -3.25
N VAL A 40 -6.02 -4.33 -3.73
CA VAL A 40 -6.28 -5.60 -4.41
C VAL A 40 -5.64 -5.61 -5.80
N VAL A 41 -5.73 -4.51 -6.54
CA VAL A 41 -5.06 -4.36 -7.84
C VAL A 41 -3.55 -4.48 -7.69
N LEU A 42 -2.97 -3.83 -6.69
CA LEU A 42 -1.54 -3.95 -6.39
C LEU A 42 -1.15 -5.37 -5.99
N LEU A 43 -1.98 -6.08 -5.21
CA LEU A 43 -1.75 -7.49 -4.88
C LEU A 43 -1.63 -8.34 -6.14
N HIS A 44 -2.57 -8.23 -7.08
CA HIS A 44 -2.54 -8.98 -8.34
C HIS A 44 -1.32 -8.63 -9.19
N ALA A 45 -0.93 -7.35 -9.25
CA ALA A 45 0.27 -6.91 -9.96
C ALA A 45 1.56 -7.51 -9.34
N LEU A 46 1.68 -7.50 -8.01
CA LEU A 46 2.83 -8.08 -7.30
C LEU A 46 2.88 -9.61 -7.41
N VAL A 47 1.73 -10.30 -7.40
CA VAL A 47 1.65 -11.76 -7.66
C VAL A 47 2.14 -12.09 -9.07
N SER A 48 1.76 -11.27 -10.06
CA SER A 48 2.24 -11.45 -11.43
C SER A 48 3.74 -11.16 -11.54
N LEU A 49 4.20 -10.09 -10.91
CA LEU A 49 5.61 -9.71 -10.89
C LEU A 49 6.49 -10.74 -10.17
N ARG A 50 6.02 -11.35 -9.08
CA ARG A 50 6.72 -12.40 -8.32
C ARG A 50 7.14 -13.58 -9.20
N LYS A 51 6.36 -13.89 -10.25
CA LYS A 51 6.68 -14.96 -11.21
C LYS A 51 7.88 -14.62 -12.10
N LEU A 52 8.12 -13.33 -12.30
CA LEU A 52 9.19 -12.81 -13.17
C LEU A 52 10.47 -12.51 -12.37
N GLU A 53 10.34 -11.90 -11.21
CA GLU A 53 11.44 -11.27 -10.45
C GLU A 53 11.86 -12.04 -9.19
N ARG A 54 11.26 -13.15 -8.84
CA ARG A 54 11.68 -14.06 -7.74
C ARG A 54 11.93 -13.37 -6.39
N PHE A 55 10.91 -12.72 -5.83
CA PHE A 55 10.93 -12.20 -4.46
C PHE A 55 9.89 -12.88 -3.59
N VAL A 56 10.04 -12.78 -2.28
CA VAL A 56 9.04 -13.23 -1.31
C VAL A 56 7.98 -12.16 -1.16
N LEU A 57 6.71 -12.52 -1.37
CA LEU A 57 5.56 -11.65 -1.18
C LEU A 57 4.73 -12.13 0.01
N SER A 58 4.51 -11.25 0.97
CA SER A 58 3.53 -11.43 2.04
C SER A 58 2.62 -10.21 2.14
N ALA A 59 1.52 -10.33 2.85
CA ALA A 59 0.56 -9.26 3.05
C ALA A 59 0.23 -9.07 4.53
N VAL A 60 -0.10 -7.84 4.90
CA VAL A 60 -0.64 -7.50 6.21
C VAL A 60 -1.92 -6.69 6.06
N HIS A 61 -2.97 -7.14 6.73
CA HIS A 61 -4.23 -6.40 6.86
C HIS A 61 -4.32 -5.81 8.26
N VAL A 62 -4.47 -4.49 8.36
CA VAL A 62 -4.62 -3.81 9.65
C VAL A 62 -6.10 -3.59 9.92
N HIS A 63 -6.62 -4.31 10.91
CA HIS A 63 -8.01 -4.27 11.33
C HIS A 63 -8.19 -3.26 12.46
N HIS A 64 -8.88 -2.17 12.20
CA HIS A 64 -9.04 -1.07 13.16
C HIS A 64 -10.19 -1.26 14.16
N GLY A 65 -11.09 -2.24 13.98
CA GLY A 65 -12.22 -2.50 14.86
C GLY A 65 -13.31 -1.41 14.88
N LEU A 66 -13.22 -0.41 14.00
CA LEU A 66 -14.07 0.78 14.03
C LEU A 66 -15.38 0.63 13.24
N ARG A 67 -15.51 -0.39 12.41
CA ARG A 67 -16.66 -0.63 11.53
C ARG A 67 -17.13 -2.06 11.67
N ALA A 68 -18.45 -2.25 11.53
CA ALA A 68 -19.06 -3.60 11.52
C ALA A 68 -18.54 -4.45 10.33
N GLU A 69 -18.19 -3.79 9.22
CA GLU A 69 -17.66 -4.44 8.02
C GLU A 69 -16.20 -4.86 8.12
N ALA A 70 -15.46 -4.42 9.14
CA ALA A 70 -14.03 -4.69 9.27
C ALA A 70 -13.68 -6.19 9.38
N ASP A 71 -14.57 -7.00 9.98
CA ASP A 71 -14.40 -8.46 10.02
C ASP A 71 -14.63 -9.07 8.64
N ALA A 72 -15.61 -8.58 7.86
CA ALA A 72 -15.86 -9.03 6.49
C ALA A 72 -14.68 -8.68 5.55
N ASP A 73 -14.08 -7.49 5.73
CA ASP A 73 -12.87 -7.10 4.98
C ASP A 73 -11.70 -8.04 5.29
N ALA A 74 -11.52 -8.40 6.55
CA ALA A 74 -10.46 -9.33 6.96
C ALA A 74 -10.69 -10.75 6.37
N GLU A 75 -11.92 -11.26 6.40
CA GLU A 75 -12.29 -12.54 5.79
C GLU A 75 -12.05 -12.52 4.28
N PHE A 76 -12.47 -11.46 3.59
CA PHE A 76 -12.24 -11.27 2.16
C PHE A 76 -10.75 -11.29 1.82
N VAL A 77 -9.94 -10.52 2.53
CA VAL A 77 -8.48 -10.45 2.32
C VAL A 77 -7.82 -11.81 2.55
N GLN A 78 -8.21 -12.54 3.61
CA GLN A 78 -7.67 -13.87 3.89
C GLN A 78 -8.04 -14.88 2.77
N ALA A 79 -9.30 -14.89 2.33
CA ALA A 79 -9.73 -15.76 1.24
C ALA A 79 -9.01 -15.46 -0.07
N LEU A 80 -8.87 -14.17 -0.41
CA LEU A 80 -8.16 -13.74 -1.62
C LEU A 80 -6.68 -14.12 -1.59
N CYS A 81 -6.00 -13.89 -0.46
CA CYS A 81 -4.59 -14.26 -0.31
C CYS A 81 -4.38 -15.77 -0.39
N ALA A 82 -5.29 -16.57 0.19
CA ALA A 82 -5.25 -18.03 0.08
C ALA A 82 -5.37 -18.51 -1.38
N GLN A 83 -6.26 -17.90 -2.18
CA GLN A 83 -6.39 -18.20 -3.61
C GLN A 83 -5.14 -17.85 -4.42
N LEU A 84 -4.39 -16.82 -4.00
CA LEU A 84 -3.20 -16.32 -4.71
C LEU A 84 -1.88 -16.89 -4.16
N ASP A 85 -1.94 -17.80 -3.20
CA ASP A 85 -0.77 -18.36 -2.52
C ASP A 85 0.12 -17.25 -1.94
N VAL A 86 -0.49 -16.31 -1.21
CA VAL A 86 0.16 -15.22 -0.49
C VAL A 86 -0.11 -15.37 0.99
N LYS A 87 0.96 -15.42 1.81
CA LYS A 87 0.82 -15.38 3.26
C LYS A 87 0.23 -14.03 3.68
N VAL A 88 -0.80 -14.03 4.50
CA VAL A 88 -1.39 -12.81 5.07
C VAL A 88 -1.48 -12.88 6.58
N VAL A 89 -1.18 -11.76 7.24
CA VAL A 89 -1.35 -11.58 8.69
C VAL A 89 -2.40 -10.49 8.92
N VAL A 90 -3.40 -10.77 9.75
CA VAL A 90 -4.38 -9.77 10.20
C VAL A 90 -3.96 -9.24 11.56
N VAL A 91 -3.63 -7.96 11.62
CA VAL A 91 -3.20 -7.27 12.85
C VAL A 91 -4.36 -6.42 13.35
N ARG A 92 -4.89 -6.73 14.55
CA ARG A 92 -5.92 -5.90 15.19
C ARG A 92 -5.25 -4.78 15.95
N VAL A 93 -5.64 -3.53 15.69
CA VAL A 93 -5.16 -2.35 16.38
C VAL A 93 -6.30 -1.70 17.15
N GLN A 94 -5.98 -1.20 18.35
CA GLN A 94 -6.89 -0.36 19.11
C GLN A 94 -6.58 1.10 18.80
N VAL A 95 -7.62 1.87 18.49
CA VAL A 95 -7.52 3.31 18.29
C VAL A 95 -7.91 4.01 19.58
N GLY A 96 -7.00 4.81 20.12
CA GLY A 96 -7.21 5.54 21.37
C GLY A 96 -8.24 6.65 21.26
N PRO A 97 -8.71 7.22 22.40
CA PRO A 97 -9.58 8.37 22.41
C PRO A 97 -8.78 9.63 22.00
N GLY A 98 -9.19 10.28 20.92
CA GLY A 98 -8.51 11.48 20.42
C GLY A 98 -8.97 11.85 19.02
N ASN A 99 -8.08 12.44 18.21
CA ASN A 99 -8.32 12.59 16.78
C ASN A 99 -8.29 11.22 16.12
N LEU A 100 -9.45 10.60 15.98
CA LEU A 100 -9.66 9.23 15.55
C LEU A 100 -8.91 8.89 14.26
N GLU A 101 -8.85 9.82 13.31
CA GLU A 101 -8.19 9.62 12.02
C GLU A 101 -6.66 9.60 12.16
N ALA A 102 -6.10 10.57 12.89
CA ALA A 102 -4.65 10.63 13.12
C ALA A 102 -4.16 9.43 13.93
N GLU A 103 -4.88 9.07 15.02
CA GLU A 103 -4.57 7.92 15.85
C GLU A 103 -4.65 6.60 15.07
N ALA A 104 -5.69 6.43 14.24
CA ALA A 104 -5.84 5.26 13.38
C ALA A 104 -4.71 5.16 12.35
N ARG A 105 -4.32 6.30 11.75
CA ARG A 105 -3.19 6.37 10.83
C ARG A 105 -1.90 5.94 11.51
N ASP A 106 -1.58 6.50 12.68
CA ASP A 106 -0.37 6.19 13.42
C ASP A 106 -0.34 4.74 13.90
N ALA A 107 -1.46 4.22 14.41
CA ALA A 107 -1.60 2.82 14.79
C ALA A 107 -1.36 1.88 13.59
N ARG A 108 -1.88 2.24 12.41
CA ARG A 108 -1.65 1.51 11.16
C ARG A 108 -0.17 1.45 10.81
N TYR A 109 0.53 2.59 10.78
CA TYR A 109 1.95 2.60 10.42
C TYR A 109 2.81 1.85 11.44
N ARG A 110 2.53 1.97 12.74
CA ARG A 110 3.21 1.16 13.77
C ARG A 110 3.02 -0.34 13.53
N ALA A 111 1.80 -0.78 13.23
CA ALA A 111 1.52 -2.19 12.93
C ALA A 111 2.25 -2.67 11.67
N LEU A 112 2.26 -1.86 10.60
CA LEU A 112 2.97 -2.18 9.35
C LEU A 112 4.47 -2.34 9.58
N HIS A 113 5.09 -1.41 10.30
CA HIS A 113 6.52 -1.48 10.59
C HIS A 113 6.89 -2.64 11.51
N ALA A 114 6.06 -2.91 12.53
CA ALA A 114 6.26 -4.07 13.40
C ALA A 114 6.19 -5.39 12.63
N GLN A 115 5.20 -5.52 11.74
CA GLN A 115 5.07 -6.72 10.90
C GLN A 115 6.22 -6.86 9.90
N ALA A 116 6.68 -5.75 9.30
CA ALA A 116 7.83 -5.75 8.40
C ALA A 116 9.11 -6.23 9.11
N GLN A 117 9.33 -5.80 10.34
CA GLN A 117 10.45 -6.28 11.16
C GLN A 117 10.35 -7.77 11.49
N GLN A 118 9.15 -8.29 11.82
CA GLN A 118 8.94 -9.70 12.12
C GLN A 118 9.19 -10.62 10.92
N GLU A 119 8.97 -10.11 9.71
CA GLU A 119 9.15 -10.87 8.46
C GLU A 119 10.44 -10.55 7.72
N ASP A 120 11.32 -9.72 8.29
CA ASP A 120 12.53 -9.22 7.64
C ASP A 120 12.22 -8.64 6.24
N ALA A 121 11.12 -7.90 6.12
CA ALA A 121 10.72 -7.31 4.85
C ALA A 121 11.60 -6.10 4.52
N ASP A 122 12.14 -6.08 3.31
CA ASP A 122 12.96 -4.97 2.81
C ASP A 122 12.14 -3.70 2.60
N VAL A 123 10.90 -3.89 2.08
CA VAL A 123 9.97 -2.80 1.82
C VAL A 123 8.54 -3.15 2.20
N ILE A 124 7.77 -2.11 2.52
CA ILE A 124 6.32 -2.16 2.72
C ILE A 124 5.68 -1.51 1.50
N ALA A 125 5.01 -2.29 0.65
CA ALA A 125 4.29 -1.78 -0.51
C ALA A 125 2.94 -1.20 -0.10
N LEU A 126 2.66 0.02 -0.55
CA LEU A 126 1.44 0.78 -0.31
C LEU A 126 0.77 1.12 -1.63
N ALA A 127 -0.54 0.98 -1.74
CA ALA A 127 -1.31 1.22 -2.97
C ALA A 127 -1.73 2.69 -3.15
N HIS A 128 -0.91 3.66 -2.70
CA HIS A 128 -1.14 5.07 -2.97
C HIS A 128 -0.91 5.34 -4.46
N HIS A 129 -1.80 6.13 -5.07
CA HIS A 129 -1.78 6.50 -6.48
C HIS A 129 -1.77 8.04 -6.68
N ALA A 130 -1.87 8.52 -7.92
CA ALA A 130 -1.73 9.94 -8.22
C ALA A 130 -2.79 10.82 -7.56
N ASP A 131 -4.02 10.34 -7.39
CA ASP A 131 -5.08 11.11 -6.73
C ASP A 131 -4.77 11.30 -5.22
N ASP A 132 -4.24 10.28 -4.53
CA ASP A 132 -3.75 10.42 -3.14
C ASP A 132 -2.63 11.47 -3.04
N GLN A 133 -1.79 11.54 -4.09
CA GLN A 133 -0.74 12.55 -4.16
C GLN A 133 -1.32 13.96 -4.25
N VAL A 134 -2.31 14.16 -5.12
CA VAL A 134 -3.01 15.45 -5.28
C VAL A 134 -3.69 15.83 -3.97
N GLU A 135 -4.41 14.90 -3.33
CA GLU A 135 -5.06 15.14 -2.04
C GLU A 135 -4.05 15.56 -0.96
N THR A 136 -2.92 14.82 -0.86
CA THR A 136 -1.85 15.12 0.09
C THR A 136 -1.28 16.51 -0.12
N ILE A 137 -1.01 16.91 -1.37
CA ILE A 137 -0.47 18.23 -1.70
C ILE A 137 -1.48 19.32 -1.34
N LEU A 138 -2.76 19.14 -1.68
CA LEU A 138 -3.83 20.08 -1.36
C LEU A 138 -3.99 20.26 0.15
N MET A 139 -3.98 19.17 0.92
CA MET A 139 -4.07 19.22 2.38
C MET A 139 -2.88 19.96 3.00
N HIS A 140 -1.66 19.77 2.50
CA HIS A 140 -0.48 20.49 2.94
C HIS A 140 -0.57 21.98 2.61
N TRP A 141 -1.04 22.31 1.41
CA TRP A 141 -1.24 23.71 1.01
C TRP A 141 -2.27 24.42 1.89
N MET A 142 -3.42 23.79 2.14
CA MET A 142 -4.47 24.34 3.01
C MET A 142 -4.02 24.56 4.46
N ARG A 143 -3.04 23.77 4.94
CA ARG A 143 -2.44 23.93 6.28
C ARG A 143 -1.30 24.93 6.32
N GLY A 144 -1.05 25.65 5.22
CA GLY A 144 0.00 26.67 5.14
C GLY A 144 1.42 26.11 5.07
N ALA A 145 1.59 24.86 4.62
CA ALA A 145 2.91 24.28 4.46
C ALA A 145 3.69 25.05 3.39
N GLY A 146 4.91 25.47 3.72
CA GLY A 146 5.85 26.09 2.78
C GLY A 146 6.28 25.13 1.67
N GLY A 147 7.18 25.58 0.76
CA GLY A 147 7.59 24.82 -0.43
C GLY A 147 8.03 23.37 -0.21
N GLN A 148 8.54 23.01 0.97
CA GLN A 148 8.87 21.62 1.32
C GLN A 148 7.61 20.74 1.54
N GLY A 149 6.51 21.31 2.03
CA GLY A 149 5.24 20.59 2.19
C GLY A 149 4.52 20.30 0.87
N LEU A 150 4.83 21.05 -0.19
CA LEU A 150 4.28 20.87 -1.53
C LEU A 150 4.97 19.74 -2.32
N ALA A 151 6.05 19.17 -1.81
CA ALA A 151 6.77 18.09 -2.49
C ALA A 151 5.96 16.77 -2.58
N GLY A 152 4.87 16.63 -1.80
CA GLY A 152 4.03 15.44 -1.80
C GLY A 152 4.73 14.18 -1.27
N MET A 153 4.15 13.03 -1.58
CA MET A 153 4.74 11.71 -1.24
C MET A 153 5.86 11.35 -2.22
N ARG A 154 6.86 10.60 -1.73
CA ARG A 154 7.89 9.99 -2.57
C ARG A 154 7.53 8.53 -2.87
N GLU A 155 7.95 8.04 -4.02
CA GLU A 155 7.79 6.64 -4.40
C GLU A 155 8.44 5.70 -3.36
N LEU A 156 9.66 6.02 -2.93
CA LEU A 156 10.32 5.36 -1.80
C LEU A 156 10.62 6.39 -0.70
N SER A 157 10.19 6.08 0.53
CA SER A 157 10.44 6.89 1.71
C SER A 157 10.74 5.97 2.90
N GLY A 158 12.02 5.91 3.32
CA GLY A 158 12.48 4.85 4.20
C GLY A 158 12.27 3.49 3.54
N ASN A 159 11.53 2.61 4.20
CA ASN A 159 11.13 1.33 3.64
C ASN A 159 9.69 1.32 3.07
N LEU A 160 9.02 2.47 2.98
CA LEU A 160 7.68 2.57 2.39
C LEU A 160 7.79 2.78 0.87
N TRP A 161 7.32 1.82 0.11
CA TRP A 161 7.31 1.81 -1.35
C TRP A 161 5.90 2.02 -1.90
N ARG A 162 5.73 2.92 -2.87
CA ARG A 162 4.45 3.30 -3.48
C ARG A 162 4.51 3.13 -5.00
N PRO A 163 4.42 1.89 -5.50
CA PRO A 163 4.61 1.61 -6.93
C PRO A 163 3.55 2.21 -7.85
N LEU A 164 2.38 2.60 -7.32
CA LEU A 164 1.29 3.17 -8.09
C LEU A 164 1.27 4.72 -8.05
N LEU A 165 2.20 5.36 -7.35
CA LEU A 165 2.14 6.79 -7.02
C LEU A 165 2.07 7.72 -8.25
N THR A 166 2.57 7.30 -9.39
CA THR A 166 2.55 8.05 -10.64
C THR A 166 1.42 7.64 -11.58
N LEU A 167 0.62 6.65 -11.18
CA LEU A 167 -0.49 6.13 -11.98
C LEU A 167 -1.80 6.81 -11.56
N PRO A 168 -2.69 7.11 -12.54
CA PRO A 168 -4.01 7.70 -12.28
C PRO A 168 -4.97 6.71 -11.63
#